data_5e4c93c5653353bfea98461ae153d5aa
#
_entry.id   5e4c93c5653353bfea98461ae153d5aa
#
_cell.length_a   1.000
_cell.length_b   1.000
_cell.length_c   1.000
_cell.angle_alpha   90.00
_cell.angle_beta   90.00
_cell.angle_gamma   90.00
#
_symmetry.space_group_name_H-M   'P 1'
#
loop_
_entity.id
_entity.type
_entity.pdbx_description
1 polymer ?
#
loop_
_entity_poly.entity_id
_entity_poly.type
_entity_poly.pdbx_seq_one_letter_code
_entity_poly.pdbx_strand_id
1 'polypeptide(L)'
;PHDYPHDVAYRTSFTGTELSRIRIPSRAERRDKSVQGPDTGWPTPEPPHRINQIYIEPILFAHAESMAQLRIICRTQVTHYEQDDTGVTAWANDLDGGEPLRIRCDYVVGCDGGRSMVRKAIGATFTGVDTVARVQSTLIDAPDLLKHIAVKPAWATFSVNPRRSGNVYAIDGHRRWLVHNYLRTEETGFDAVNRDWAIRQILGVDAQFHYD
;
A
#
# COMPACT_ATOMS: atom_id res chain seq x y z
N PRO A 1 -0.52 -17.25 6.42
CA PRO A 1 -1.64 -18.11 6.86
C PRO A 1 -2.59 -18.39 5.71
N HIS A 2 -3.18 -19.59 5.66
CA HIS A 2 -4.09 -19.99 4.59
C HIS A 2 -5.35 -19.08 4.56
N ASP A 3 -5.81 -18.66 5.71
CA ASP A 3 -6.89 -17.71 5.88
C ASP A 3 -6.56 -16.75 7.04
N TYR A 4 -6.56 -15.45 6.76
CA TYR A 4 -6.24 -14.42 7.75
C TYR A 4 -7.44 -13.49 7.96
N PRO A 5 -7.74 -13.06 9.21
CA PRO A 5 -8.84 -12.13 9.45
C PRO A 5 -8.68 -10.84 8.65
N HIS A 6 -9.78 -10.36 8.04
CA HIS A 6 -9.81 -9.08 7.36
C HIS A 6 -10.27 -7.93 8.27
N ASP A 7 -10.54 -8.24 9.52
CA ASP A 7 -11.04 -7.30 10.53
C ASP A 7 -10.16 -6.05 10.65
N VAL A 8 -10.78 -4.96 11.06
CA VAL A 8 -10.11 -3.75 11.52
C VAL A 8 -10.34 -3.61 13.02
N ALA A 9 -9.25 -3.58 13.80
CA ALA A 9 -9.31 -3.43 15.24
C ALA A 9 -8.83 -2.03 15.68
N TYR A 10 -9.48 -1.47 16.68
CA TYR A 10 -9.05 -0.26 17.38
C TYR A 10 -8.58 -0.65 18.76
N ARG A 11 -7.34 -0.31 19.11
CA ARG A 11 -6.72 -0.68 20.38
C ARG A 11 -5.95 0.49 20.99
N THR A 12 -5.67 0.41 22.27
CA THR A 12 -4.81 1.41 22.94
C THR A 12 -3.36 1.40 22.42
N SER A 13 -2.91 0.23 21.95
CA SER A 13 -1.69 0.00 21.15
C SER A 13 -1.91 -1.32 20.42
N PHE A 14 -1.02 -1.73 19.52
CA PHE A 14 -1.17 -3.00 18.81
C PHE A 14 -1.38 -4.20 19.77
N THR A 15 -0.62 -4.23 20.86
CA THR A 15 -0.70 -5.29 21.89
C THR A 15 -1.62 -4.93 23.06
N GLY A 16 -2.17 -3.71 23.06
CA GLY A 16 -3.00 -3.20 24.16
C GLY A 16 -4.46 -3.65 24.12
N THR A 17 -5.25 -3.01 24.98
CA THR A 17 -6.69 -3.28 25.13
C THR A 17 -7.43 -2.95 23.84
N GLU A 18 -8.27 -3.89 23.37
CA GLU A 18 -9.16 -3.68 22.25
C GLU A 18 -10.34 -2.79 22.68
N LEU A 19 -10.52 -1.68 21.96
CA LEU A 19 -11.58 -0.69 22.20
C LEU A 19 -12.80 -0.99 21.33
N SER A 20 -12.57 -1.42 20.09
CA SER A 20 -13.62 -1.74 19.13
C SER A 20 -13.06 -2.60 18.00
N ARG A 21 -13.96 -3.27 17.27
CA ARG A 21 -13.62 -4.08 16.10
C ARG A 21 -14.69 -3.99 15.04
N ILE A 22 -14.26 -3.72 13.81
CA ILE A 22 -15.10 -3.87 12.61
C ILE A 22 -14.80 -5.26 12.05
N ARG A 23 -15.80 -6.15 12.14
CA ARG A 23 -15.73 -7.50 11.57
C ARG A 23 -15.87 -7.41 10.06
N ILE A 24 -14.90 -7.97 9.35
CA ILE A 24 -14.92 -8.10 7.89
C ILE A 24 -14.62 -9.57 7.58
N PRO A 25 -15.50 -10.29 6.88
CA PRO A 25 -15.30 -11.70 6.58
C PRO A 25 -13.97 -11.94 5.87
N SER A 26 -13.26 -12.98 6.31
CA SER A 26 -12.04 -13.46 5.66
C SER A 26 -12.33 -14.01 4.25
N ARG A 27 -11.27 -14.37 3.51
CA ARG A 27 -11.43 -14.98 2.19
C ARG A 27 -12.29 -16.25 2.22
N ALA A 28 -12.09 -17.11 3.21
CA ALA A 28 -12.85 -18.34 3.37
C ALA A 28 -14.29 -18.05 3.81
N GLU A 29 -14.47 -17.18 4.82
CA GLU A 29 -15.78 -16.81 5.34
C GLU A 29 -16.69 -16.17 4.27
N ARG A 30 -16.16 -15.41 3.32
CA ARG A 30 -16.98 -14.81 2.24
C ARG A 30 -17.65 -15.84 1.32
N ARG A 31 -17.12 -17.05 1.24
CA ARG A 31 -17.70 -18.13 0.44
C ARG A 31 -18.78 -18.90 1.20
N ASP A 32 -18.90 -18.66 2.50
CA ASP A 32 -19.98 -19.20 3.33
C ASP A 32 -21.18 -18.25 3.35
N LYS A 33 -22.28 -18.69 2.72
CA LYS A 33 -23.51 -17.89 2.62
C LYS A 33 -24.18 -17.60 3.97
N SER A 34 -23.80 -18.30 5.03
CA SER A 34 -24.29 -18.05 6.38
C SER A 34 -23.62 -16.86 7.07
N VAL A 35 -22.42 -16.49 6.62
CA VAL A 35 -21.66 -15.36 7.18
C VAL A 35 -22.18 -14.04 6.61
N GLN A 36 -22.56 -13.15 7.52
CA GLN A 36 -23.00 -11.79 7.18
C GLN A 36 -21.94 -10.75 7.55
N GLY A 37 -21.88 -9.67 6.81
CA GLY A 37 -20.96 -8.57 7.10
C GLY A 37 -20.61 -7.73 5.86
N PRO A 38 -19.72 -6.75 5.99
CA PRO A 38 -19.18 -6.00 4.87
C PRO A 38 -18.58 -6.95 3.81
N ASP A 39 -18.70 -6.58 2.54
CA ASP A 39 -18.13 -7.33 1.41
C ASP A 39 -18.70 -8.75 1.21
N THR A 40 -19.85 -9.09 1.78
CA THR A 40 -20.52 -10.39 1.54
C THR A 40 -21.37 -10.41 0.28
N GLY A 41 -21.75 -9.23 -0.25
CA GLY A 41 -22.37 -9.09 -1.56
C GLY A 41 -21.41 -8.37 -2.52
N TRP A 42 -21.04 -9.03 -3.61
CA TRP A 42 -20.17 -8.44 -4.63
C TRP A 42 -20.75 -8.66 -6.04
N PRO A 43 -20.63 -7.65 -6.94
CA PRO A 43 -21.18 -7.70 -8.29
C PRO A 43 -20.24 -8.30 -9.33
N THR A 44 -19.14 -8.93 -8.90
CA THR A 44 -18.10 -9.50 -9.76
C THR A 44 -18.05 -11.02 -9.64
N PRO A 45 -17.45 -11.76 -10.61
CA PRO A 45 -17.33 -13.23 -10.55
C PRO A 45 -16.57 -13.74 -9.31
N GLU A 46 -15.64 -12.96 -8.79
CA GLU A 46 -14.85 -13.29 -7.60
C GLU A 46 -15.06 -12.26 -6.49
N PRO A 47 -15.03 -12.67 -5.21
CA PRO A 47 -15.15 -11.74 -4.09
C PRO A 47 -13.94 -10.81 -3.99
N PRO A 48 -14.08 -9.68 -3.28
CA PRO A 48 -12.95 -8.81 -2.99
C PRO A 48 -11.83 -9.57 -2.26
N HIS A 49 -10.59 -9.36 -2.69
CA HIS A 49 -9.40 -9.94 -2.08
C HIS A 49 -8.50 -8.86 -1.51
N ARG A 50 -7.83 -9.18 -0.40
CA ARG A 50 -6.72 -8.37 0.13
C ARG A 50 -5.41 -9.08 -0.20
N ILE A 51 -4.59 -8.43 -0.99
CA ILE A 51 -3.24 -8.88 -1.30
C ILE A 51 -2.31 -7.67 -1.28
N ASN A 52 -1.16 -7.82 -0.66
CA ASN A 52 -0.17 -6.75 -0.66
C ASN A 52 0.54 -6.68 -2.00
N GLN A 53 0.81 -5.46 -2.43
CA GLN A 53 1.40 -5.13 -3.73
C GLN A 53 2.74 -5.85 -3.95
N ILE A 54 3.57 -5.98 -2.94
CA ILE A 54 4.85 -6.70 -3.00
C ILE A 54 4.73 -8.18 -3.43
N TYR A 55 3.54 -8.78 -3.32
CA TYR A 55 3.27 -10.16 -3.75
C TYR A 55 2.57 -10.24 -5.10
N ILE A 56 1.67 -9.30 -5.40
CA ILE A 56 0.90 -9.36 -6.65
C ILE A 56 1.67 -8.78 -7.82
N GLU A 57 2.47 -7.73 -7.64
CA GLU A 57 3.23 -7.10 -8.72
C GLU A 57 4.16 -8.08 -9.45
N PRO A 58 4.99 -8.91 -8.76
CA PRO A 58 5.83 -9.88 -9.45
C PRO A 58 5.04 -10.88 -10.30
N ILE A 59 3.84 -11.27 -9.85
CA ILE A 59 2.96 -12.20 -10.59
C ILE A 59 2.44 -11.52 -11.86
N LEU A 60 1.97 -10.28 -11.74
CA LEU A 60 1.47 -9.50 -12.88
C LEU A 60 2.59 -9.20 -13.87
N PHE A 61 3.78 -8.86 -13.37
CA PHE A 61 4.96 -8.58 -14.17
C PHE A 61 5.37 -9.82 -14.98
N ALA A 62 5.54 -10.96 -14.32
CA ALA A 62 5.89 -12.22 -15.00
C ALA A 62 4.84 -12.63 -16.05
N HIS A 63 3.56 -12.42 -15.75
CA HIS A 63 2.50 -12.67 -16.72
C HIS A 63 2.62 -11.73 -17.92
N ALA A 64 2.82 -10.43 -17.70
CA ALA A 64 3.00 -9.46 -18.76
C ALA A 64 4.25 -9.76 -19.62
N GLU A 65 5.38 -10.16 -19.02
CA GLU A 65 6.58 -10.59 -19.76
C GLU A 65 6.33 -11.80 -20.67
N SER A 66 5.42 -12.69 -20.28
CA SER A 66 5.08 -13.87 -21.10
C SER A 66 4.26 -13.56 -22.34
N MET A 67 3.72 -12.35 -22.47
CA MET A 67 2.89 -11.94 -23.60
C MET A 67 3.73 -11.44 -24.78
N ALA A 68 3.71 -12.14 -25.91
CA ALA A 68 4.50 -11.79 -27.11
C ALA A 68 4.18 -10.38 -27.67
N GLN A 69 2.99 -9.85 -27.39
CA GLN A 69 2.54 -8.53 -27.86
C GLN A 69 2.98 -7.38 -26.94
N LEU A 70 3.54 -7.70 -25.77
CA LEU A 70 3.96 -6.74 -24.77
C LEU A 70 5.49 -6.58 -24.76
N ARG A 71 5.93 -5.33 -24.68
CA ARG A 71 7.33 -5.01 -24.38
C ARG A 71 7.38 -4.17 -23.12
N ILE A 72 8.03 -4.67 -22.09
CA ILE A 72 8.27 -3.94 -20.84
C ILE A 72 9.68 -3.38 -20.87
N ILE A 73 9.82 -2.08 -20.64
CA ILE A 73 11.11 -1.40 -20.57
C ILE A 73 11.24 -0.81 -19.18
N CYS A 74 11.93 -1.53 -18.31
CA CYS A 74 12.21 -1.08 -16.94
C CYS A 74 13.31 -0.03 -16.92
N ARG A 75 13.45 0.68 -15.78
CA ARG A 75 14.48 1.69 -15.53
C ARG A 75 14.57 2.75 -16.63
N THR A 76 13.41 3.10 -17.19
CA THR A 76 13.27 4.04 -18.29
C THR A 76 12.26 5.10 -17.92
N GLN A 77 12.69 6.35 -17.89
CA GLN A 77 11.87 7.49 -17.50
C GLN A 77 11.39 8.26 -18.72
N VAL A 78 10.10 8.26 -18.99
CA VAL A 78 9.50 9.17 -19.98
C VAL A 78 9.63 10.61 -19.48
N THR A 79 10.22 11.48 -20.28
CA THR A 79 10.51 12.87 -19.92
C THR A 79 9.50 13.86 -20.47
N HIS A 80 9.01 13.61 -21.67
CA HIS A 80 7.97 14.39 -22.33
C HIS A 80 7.37 13.60 -23.49
N TYR A 81 6.28 14.11 -24.04
CA TYR A 81 5.68 13.61 -25.28
C TYR A 81 5.06 14.75 -26.08
N GLU A 82 4.93 14.52 -27.38
CA GLU A 82 4.27 15.42 -28.32
C GLU A 82 3.23 14.64 -29.12
N GLN A 83 2.08 15.24 -29.35
CA GLN A 83 1.00 14.67 -30.15
C GLN A 83 0.80 15.44 -31.42
N ASP A 84 0.59 14.73 -32.52
CA ASP A 84 0.18 15.25 -33.81
C ASP A 84 -1.02 14.50 -34.39
N ASP A 85 -1.46 14.83 -35.58
CA ASP A 85 -2.63 14.20 -36.21
C ASP A 85 -2.47 12.70 -36.51
N THR A 86 -1.24 12.18 -36.41
CA THR A 86 -0.91 10.79 -36.75
C THR A 86 -0.51 9.94 -35.56
N GLY A 87 -0.48 10.50 -34.34
CA GLY A 87 -0.18 9.77 -33.11
C GLY A 87 0.66 10.56 -32.12
N VAL A 88 1.41 9.86 -31.28
CA VAL A 88 2.21 10.43 -30.19
C VAL A 88 3.66 9.99 -30.30
N THR A 89 4.58 10.91 -30.10
CA THR A 89 6.01 10.63 -29.91
C THR A 89 6.36 10.88 -28.44
N ALA A 90 6.91 9.88 -27.76
CA ALA A 90 7.41 9.98 -26.41
C ALA A 90 8.95 9.90 -26.40
N TRP A 91 9.58 10.69 -25.54
CA TRP A 91 11.01 10.64 -25.27
C TRP A 91 11.24 10.12 -23.85
N ALA A 92 12.22 9.24 -23.73
CA ALA A 92 12.55 8.63 -22.46
C ALA A 92 14.07 8.52 -22.29
N ASN A 93 14.51 8.63 -21.06
CA ASN A 93 15.88 8.42 -20.64
C ASN A 93 16.04 7.03 -20.01
N ASP A 94 17.10 6.35 -20.42
CA ASP A 94 17.58 5.18 -19.70
C ASP A 94 18.24 5.63 -18.39
N LEU A 95 17.76 5.12 -17.26
CA LEU A 95 18.28 5.48 -15.93
C LEU A 95 19.61 4.77 -15.61
N ASP A 96 20.03 3.82 -16.42
CA ASP A 96 21.33 3.13 -16.30
C ASP A 96 22.41 3.77 -17.18
N GLY A 97 22.10 4.93 -17.80
CA GLY A 97 23.08 5.70 -18.58
C GLY A 97 23.19 5.27 -20.03
N GLY A 98 22.24 4.53 -20.56
CA GLY A 98 22.12 4.21 -21.97
C GLY A 98 21.62 5.39 -22.83
N GLU A 99 21.53 5.16 -24.12
CA GLU A 99 21.05 6.17 -25.07
C GLU A 99 19.57 6.52 -24.84
N PRO A 100 19.20 7.81 -25.01
CA PRO A 100 17.81 8.21 -24.95
C PRO A 100 16.94 7.47 -25.98
N LEU A 101 15.74 7.13 -25.57
CA LEU A 101 14.76 6.43 -26.40
C LEU A 101 13.76 7.43 -27.00
N ARG A 102 13.40 7.20 -28.25
CA ARG A 102 12.28 7.85 -28.91
C ARG A 102 11.27 6.78 -29.35
N ILE A 103 10.05 6.90 -28.85
CA ILE A 103 8.99 5.92 -29.07
C ILE A 103 7.85 6.59 -29.83
N ARG A 104 7.50 6.07 -31.00
CA ARG A 104 6.30 6.49 -31.74
C ARG A 104 5.17 5.49 -31.50
N CYS A 105 3.97 5.98 -31.21
CA CYS A 105 2.78 5.16 -30.96
C CYS A 105 1.51 5.90 -31.37
N ASP A 106 0.42 5.16 -31.54
CA ASP A 106 -0.88 5.74 -31.85
C ASP A 106 -1.50 6.40 -30.62
N TYR A 107 -1.30 5.82 -29.44
CA TYR A 107 -1.87 6.29 -28.17
C TYR A 107 -0.84 6.21 -27.04
N VAL A 108 -0.95 7.15 -26.08
CA VAL A 108 -0.24 7.12 -24.80
C VAL A 108 -1.27 7.06 -23.67
N VAL A 109 -1.08 6.12 -22.75
CA VAL A 109 -1.89 5.99 -21.54
C VAL A 109 -1.03 6.31 -20.34
N GLY A 110 -1.37 7.37 -19.61
CA GLY A 110 -0.64 7.81 -18.42
C GLY A 110 -1.05 7.01 -17.18
N CYS A 111 -0.22 6.04 -16.78
CA CYS A 111 -0.34 5.30 -15.52
C CYS A 111 0.72 5.75 -14.50
N ASP A 112 1.13 7.03 -14.55
CA ASP A 112 2.25 7.65 -13.85
C ASP A 112 1.87 8.29 -12.49
N GLY A 113 0.72 7.85 -11.92
CA GLY A 113 0.32 8.09 -10.54
C GLY A 113 -0.11 9.52 -10.20
N GLY A 114 -0.12 9.84 -8.92
CA GLY A 114 -0.66 11.10 -8.40
C GLY A 114 0.05 12.37 -8.88
N ARG A 115 1.31 12.28 -9.28
CA ARG A 115 2.09 13.40 -9.85
C ARG A 115 2.12 13.42 -11.38
N SER A 116 1.25 12.65 -12.01
CA SER A 116 1.18 12.39 -13.44
C SER A 116 1.56 13.57 -14.32
N MET A 117 2.53 13.33 -15.19
CA MET A 117 2.94 14.24 -16.26
C MET A 117 1.85 14.28 -17.33
N VAL A 118 1.31 13.12 -17.70
CA VAL A 118 0.26 13.00 -18.73
C VAL A 118 -0.98 13.78 -18.33
N ARG A 119 -1.47 13.60 -17.09
CA ARG A 119 -2.61 14.39 -16.58
C ARG A 119 -2.40 15.89 -16.71
N LYS A 120 -1.21 16.38 -16.31
CA LYS A 120 -0.89 17.82 -16.38
C LYS A 120 -0.84 18.32 -17.81
N ALA A 121 -0.27 17.55 -18.72
CA ALA A 121 -0.12 17.93 -20.12
C ALA A 121 -1.46 18.01 -20.86
N ILE A 122 -2.43 17.18 -20.51
CA ILE A 122 -3.82 17.27 -21.06
C ILE A 122 -4.67 18.31 -20.34
N GLY A 123 -4.11 19.10 -19.41
CA GLY A 123 -4.83 20.14 -18.67
C GLY A 123 -5.78 19.63 -17.56
N ALA A 124 -5.76 18.34 -17.25
CA ALA A 124 -6.60 17.79 -16.18
C ALA A 124 -6.00 18.08 -14.79
N THR A 125 -6.85 18.48 -13.87
CA THR A 125 -6.47 18.83 -12.49
C THR A 125 -7.17 17.95 -11.48
N PHE A 126 -6.55 17.73 -10.32
CA PHE A 126 -7.24 17.21 -9.15
C PHE A 126 -7.92 18.35 -8.38
N THR A 127 -9.12 18.08 -7.91
CA THR A 127 -9.84 18.96 -7.00
C THR A 127 -10.04 18.24 -5.66
N GLY A 128 -10.00 18.98 -4.55
CA GLY A 128 -10.20 18.43 -3.21
C GLY A 128 -9.06 18.77 -2.25
N VAL A 129 -8.95 17.98 -1.18
CA VAL A 129 -7.89 18.15 -0.16
C VAL A 129 -6.61 17.49 -0.67
N ASP A 130 -5.56 18.26 -0.82
CA ASP A 130 -4.28 17.82 -1.35
C ASP A 130 -3.57 16.82 -0.41
N THR A 131 -3.55 17.13 0.89
CA THR A 131 -2.89 16.29 1.90
C THR A 131 -3.80 16.04 3.08
N VAL A 132 -4.31 14.83 3.23
CA VAL A 132 -5.14 14.43 4.38
C VAL A 132 -4.28 14.17 5.62
N ALA A 133 -3.16 13.46 5.44
CA ALA A 133 -2.22 13.16 6.50
C ALA A 133 -0.82 12.91 5.95
N ARG A 134 0.19 13.28 6.72
CA ARG A 134 1.58 12.88 6.46
C ARG A 134 1.88 11.64 7.29
N VAL A 135 2.44 10.62 6.67
CA VAL A 135 2.65 9.32 7.29
C VAL A 135 4.09 8.86 7.06
N GLN A 136 4.76 8.52 8.16
CA GLN A 136 6.03 7.81 8.13
C GLN A 136 5.70 6.31 8.11
N SER A 137 5.89 5.67 6.96
CA SER A 137 5.57 4.26 6.74
C SER A 137 6.83 3.41 6.83
N THR A 138 6.81 2.38 7.66
CA THR A 138 7.94 1.50 7.88
C THR A 138 7.50 0.04 7.79
N LEU A 139 8.13 -0.71 6.90
CA LEU A 139 8.01 -2.17 6.86
C LEU A 139 8.97 -2.74 7.91
N ILE A 140 8.46 -3.58 8.81
CA ILE A 140 9.25 -4.22 9.86
C ILE A 140 9.14 -5.74 9.78
N ASP A 141 10.23 -6.40 10.16
CA ASP A 141 10.30 -7.83 10.41
C ASP A 141 10.21 -8.06 11.92
N ALA A 142 9.10 -8.63 12.38
CA ALA A 142 8.81 -8.88 13.79
C ALA A 142 8.07 -10.22 13.96
N PRO A 143 8.78 -11.36 13.87
CA PRO A 143 8.17 -12.70 13.86
C PRO A 143 7.45 -13.04 15.16
N ASP A 144 7.83 -12.41 16.26
CA ASP A 144 7.25 -12.68 17.58
C ASP A 144 6.11 -11.75 17.96
N LEU A 145 5.76 -10.79 17.11
CA LEU A 145 4.79 -9.73 17.45
C LEU A 145 3.42 -10.29 17.86
N LEU A 146 2.96 -11.35 17.19
CA LEU A 146 1.67 -11.99 17.52
C LEU A 146 1.65 -12.69 18.90
N LYS A 147 2.80 -13.06 19.44
CA LYS A 147 2.88 -13.68 20.79
C LYS A 147 2.48 -12.70 21.91
N HIS A 148 2.54 -11.40 21.62
CA HIS A 148 2.21 -10.33 22.56
C HIS A 148 0.74 -9.90 22.52
N ILE A 149 -0.09 -10.49 21.67
CA ILE A 149 -1.53 -10.18 21.62
C ILE A 149 -2.33 -11.34 22.22
N ALA A 150 -3.25 -11.00 23.14
CA ALA A 150 -4.13 -11.96 23.81
C ALA A 150 -5.45 -12.20 23.05
N VAL A 151 -5.71 -11.45 22.00
CA VAL A 151 -6.97 -11.46 21.25
C VAL A 151 -6.74 -11.83 19.79
N LYS A 152 -7.83 -12.21 19.10
CA LYS A 152 -7.77 -12.57 17.66
C LYS A 152 -7.04 -11.48 16.85
N PRO A 153 -6.07 -11.82 15.97
CA PRO A 153 -5.44 -10.85 15.09
C PRO A 153 -6.45 -10.12 14.20
N ALA A 154 -6.04 -8.99 13.66
CA ALA A 154 -6.79 -8.23 12.66
C ALA A 154 -5.87 -7.89 11.48
N TRP A 155 -6.41 -7.69 10.29
CA TRP A 155 -5.63 -7.23 9.15
C TRP A 155 -5.03 -5.85 9.41
N ALA A 156 -5.84 -4.94 9.97
CA ALA A 156 -5.39 -3.61 10.38
C ALA A 156 -5.69 -3.38 11.86
N THR A 157 -4.73 -2.87 12.59
CA THR A 157 -4.90 -2.43 13.97
C THR A 157 -4.57 -0.94 14.07
N PHE A 158 -5.56 -0.14 14.46
CA PHE A 158 -5.39 1.26 14.78
C PHE A 158 -5.00 1.40 16.25
N SER A 159 -3.81 1.91 16.51
CA SER A 159 -3.34 2.27 17.85
C SER A 159 -3.80 3.69 18.19
N VAL A 160 -4.65 3.79 19.20
CA VAL A 160 -5.23 5.06 19.66
C VAL A 160 -4.76 5.33 21.07
N ASN A 161 -3.72 6.13 21.20
CA ASN A 161 -3.19 6.53 22.51
C ASN A 161 -2.58 7.95 22.45
N PRO A 162 -2.48 8.65 23.61
CA PRO A 162 -2.03 10.03 23.65
C PRO A 162 -0.54 10.21 23.32
N ARG A 163 0.27 9.15 23.45
CA ARG A 163 1.70 9.23 23.16
C ARG A 163 1.94 9.26 21.67
N ARG A 164 1.41 8.25 20.95
CA ARG A 164 1.56 8.13 19.51
C ARG A 164 0.47 7.26 18.89
N SER A 165 -0.37 7.84 18.06
CA SER A 165 -1.34 7.09 17.26
C SER A 165 -0.73 6.64 15.95
N GLY A 166 -1.21 5.51 15.45
CA GLY A 166 -0.75 4.94 14.19
C GLY A 166 -1.52 3.68 13.81
N ASN A 167 -1.12 3.07 12.72
CA ASN A 167 -1.72 1.83 12.24
C ASN A 167 -0.67 0.75 12.06
N VAL A 168 -1.05 -0.49 12.29
CA VAL A 168 -0.24 -1.68 11.98
C VAL A 168 -1.04 -2.56 11.04
N TYR A 169 -0.48 -2.86 9.87
CA TYR A 169 -1.08 -3.75 8.89
C TYR A 169 -0.31 -5.07 8.80
N ALA A 170 -1.04 -6.17 8.80
CA ALA A 170 -0.46 -7.47 8.52
C ALA A 170 -0.11 -7.58 7.02
N ILE A 171 1.16 -7.84 6.71
CA ILE A 171 1.63 -8.06 5.34
C ILE A 171 1.53 -9.54 4.97
N ASP A 172 2.13 -10.41 5.76
CA ASP A 172 2.05 -11.87 5.60
C ASP A 172 1.28 -12.57 6.73
N GLY A 173 0.84 -11.80 7.73
CA GLY A 173 0.06 -12.28 8.86
C GLY A 173 0.84 -13.04 9.92
N HIS A 174 2.16 -13.04 9.92
CA HIS A 174 2.96 -13.70 10.95
C HIS A 174 4.33 -13.05 11.23
N ARG A 175 4.96 -12.39 10.25
CA ARG A 175 6.32 -11.88 10.39
C ARG A 175 6.48 -10.44 9.93
N ARG A 176 5.91 -10.10 8.76
CA ARG A 176 6.06 -8.78 8.15
C ARG A 176 4.87 -7.89 8.46
N TRP A 177 5.15 -6.67 8.93
CA TRP A 177 4.16 -5.70 9.36
C TRP A 177 4.50 -4.33 8.80
N LEU A 178 3.50 -3.64 8.29
CA LEU A 178 3.63 -2.24 7.88
C LEU A 178 3.10 -1.35 9.01
N VAL A 179 3.97 -0.53 9.56
CA VAL A 179 3.62 0.43 10.62
C VAL A 179 3.53 1.82 10.01
N HIS A 180 2.39 2.45 10.19
CA HIS A 180 2.15 3.84 9.83
C HIS A 180 2.16 4.72 11.08
N ASN A 181 3.10 5.63 11.15
CA ASN A 181 3.18 6.68 12.14
C ASN A 181 2.63 7.97 11.55
N TYR A 182 1.49 8.46 12.04
CA TYR A 182 0.90 9.72 11.60
C TYR A 182 1.64 10.90 12.21
N LEU A 183 2.22 11.74 11.35
CA LEU A 183 2.90 12.96 11.78
C LEU A 183 1.87 14.01 12.24
N ARG A 184 2.16 14.65 13.36
CA ARG A 184 1.37 15.77 13.87
C ARG A 184 1.61 17.03 13.04
N THR A 185 0.77 18.02 13.20
CA THR A 185 0.85 19.26 12.41
C THR A 185 2.18 19.99 12.60
N GLU A 186 2.69 19.98 13.83
CA GLU A 186 3.97 20.60 14.20
C GLU A 186 5.21 19.83 13.72
N GLU A 187 5.06 18.58 13.35
CA GLU A 187 6.14 17.72 12.87
C GLU A 187 6.31 17.89 11.37
N THR A 188 7.11 18.87 10.96
CA THR A 188 7.18 19.34 9.56
C THR A 188 7.96 18.44 8.61
N GLY A 189 8.79 17.51 9.13
CA GLY A 189 9.60 16.57 8.34
C GLY A 189 9.49 15.14 8.85
N PHE A 190 9.89 14.18 8.02
CA PHE A 190 9.91 12.78 8.42
C PHE A 190 10.95 12.49 9.51
N ASP A 191 12.00 13.32 9.61
CA ASP A 191 13.03 13.21 10.65
C ASP A 191 12.68 13.93 11.94
N ALA A 192 11.55 14.66 11.98
CA ALA A 192 11.06 15.34 13.18
C ALA A 192 10.66 14.38 14.30
N VAL A 193 10.47 13.11 13.99
CA VAL A 193 10.10 12.06 14.94
C VAL A 193 11.06 10.89 14.83
N ASN A 194 11.59 10.47 15.98
CA ASN A 194 12.37 9.24 16.02
C ASN A 194 11.47 8.05 15.66
N ARG A 195 11.78 7.41 14.55
CA ARG A 195 11.01 6.31 13.94
C ARG A 195 10.85 5.14 14.92
N ASP A 196 11.92 4.71 15.54
CA ASP A 196 11.93 3.53 16.42
C ASP A 196 11.10 3.76 17.67
N TRP A 197 11.22 4.96 18.26
CA TRP A 197 10.38 5.37 19.38
C TRP A 197 8.89 5.36 18.97
N ALA A 198 8.55 5.93 17.83
CA ALA A 198 7.16 5.97 17.35
C ALA A 198 6.59 4.57 17.15
N ILE A 199 7.36 3.67 16.50
CA ILE A 199 6.97 2.27 16.28
C ILE A 199 6.70 1.59 17.64
N ARG A 200 7.60 1.71 18.63
CA ARG A 200 7.41 1.12 19.96
C ARG A 200 6.16 1.64 20.67
N GLN A 201 5.86 2.94 20.55
CA GLN A 201 4.62 3.50 21.12
C GLN A 201 3.36 2.94 20.43
N ILE A 202 3.39 2.77 19.11
CA ILE A 202 2.29 2.21 18.34
C ILE A 202 2.12 0.72 18.64
N LEU A 203 3.20 -0.04 18.73
CA LEU A 203 3.17 -1.47 19.06
C LEU A 203 2.79 -1.71 20.53
N GLY A 204 3.25 -0.87 21.45
CA GLY A 204 2.94 -1.00 22.89
C GLY A 204 3.79 -2.02 23.64
N VAL A 205 4.79 -2.61 22.99
CA VAL A 205 5.78 -3.52 23.58
C VAL A 205 7.17 -3.13 23.14
N ASP A 206 8.16 -3.55 23.90
CA ASP A 206 9.57 -3.48 23.51
C ASP A 206 9.90 -4.68 22.59
N ALA A 207 9.11 -4.82 21.52
CA ALA A 207 9.31 -5.86 20.54
C ALA A 207 10.62 -5.61 19.79
N GLN A 208 11.38 -6.68 19.59
CA GLN A 208 12.51 -6.66 18.68
C GLN A 208 11.98 -6.69 17.24
N PHE A 209 12.42 -5.75 16.44
CA PHE A 209 12.07 -5.70 15.02
C PHE A 209 13.28 -5.21 14.22
N HIS A 210 13.32 -5.66 12.96
CA HIS A 210 14.33 -5.25 11.99
C HIS A 210 13.63 -4.54 10.84
N TYR A 211 14.39 -3.73 10.11
CA TYR A 211 13.94 -3.07 8.88
C TYR A 211 14.51 -3.82 7.68
N ASP A 212 13.70 -3.92 6.63
CA ASP A 212 14.16 -4.28 5.29
C ASP A 212 14.65 -3.05 4.54
#